data_1126e5d408234c4eeebb30cbf3a2a89b
#
_entry.id   1126e5d408234c4eeebb30cbf3a2a89b
#
_cell.length_a   1.000
_cell.length_b   1.000
_cell.length_c   1.000
_cell.angle_alpha   90.00
_cell.angle_beta   90.00
_cell.angle_gamma   90.00
#
_symmetry.space_group_name_H-M   'P 1'
#
loop_
_entity.id
_entity.type
_entity.pdbx_description
1 polymer ?
#
loop_
_entity_poly.entity_id
_entity_poly.type
_entity_poly.pdbx_seq_one_letter_code
_entity_poly.pdbx_strand_id
1 'polypeptide(L)'
;VVPEVLCQAVTVQLNANGQGALSVANLDGGSSDACGLDTLYISQTAFDCADVGEHTITLTAVDLNGNMNSCTATITVEDNIAPQVQCASTILQLDGSGQATLSQADLNASSLDFCGIASSVLDQTLFDCTDIGANTVTLTVTDNNGNVSTCTATVNIEDNIMPVALCQDATVQLDVFGVGILDAEEIDAGSGDACLDTLILDETTFGCGNVGTNTVTLTVTDLAGNSSNCTATVTVEDNVPPVAGCQDVSIQLDSLGFAVLPPADVENGSTDACPY
;
A
#
# COMPACT_ATOMS: atom_id res chain seq x y z
N VAL A 1 15.59 71.80 -24.31
CA VAL A 1 14.78 70.69 -24.88
C VAL A 1 14.68 69.65 -23.83
N VAL A 2 13.49 69.05 -23.64
CA VAL A 2 13.33 67.93 -22.67
C VAL A 2 13.92 66.66 -23.30
N PRO A 3 14.40 65.70 -22.48
CA PRO A 3 14.92 64.42 -22.97
C PRO A 3 13.86 63.60 -23.71
N GLU A 4 14.27 62.85 -24.70
CA GLU A 4 13.52 61.76 -25.29
C GLU A 4 13.68 60.50 -24.40
N VAL A 5 12.59 59.99 -23.84
CA VAL A 5 12.66 58.85 -22.91
C VAL A 5 11.91 57.67 -23.56
N LEU A 6 12.66 56.56 -23.71
CA LEU A 6 12.20 55.32 -24.32
C LEU A 6 12.21 54.18 -23.31
N CYS A 7 11.04 53.63 -23.06
CA CYS A 7 10.91 52.45 -22.18
C CYS A 7 10.73 51.17 -22.98
N GLN A 8 11.21 50.05 -22.45
CA GLN A 8 10.94 48.72 -22.96
C GLN A 8 10.37 47.81 -21.87
N ALA A 9 9.55 46.83 -22.30
CA ALA A 9 9.03 45.82 -21.40
C ALA A 9 10.14 44.89 -20.92
N VAL A 10 10.01 44.45 -19.66
CA VAL A 10 11.03 43.61 -19.01
C VAL A 10 10.35 42.55 -18.15
N THR A 11 10.89 41.33 -18.12
CA THR A 11 10.53 40.32 -17.13
C THR A 11 11.57 40.31 -16.02
N VAL A 12 11.13 40.41 -14.76
CA VAL A 12 11.92 40.29 -13.56
C VAL A 12 11.72 38.91 -12.99
N GLN A 13 12.77 38.08 -12.97
CA GLN A 13 12.75 36.76 -12.35
C GLN A 13 13.09 36.87 -10.87
N LEU A 14 12.28 36.26 -10.01
CA LEU A 14 12.60 36.10 -8.60
C LEU A 14 13.66 35.02 -8.44
N ASN A 15 14.56 35.21 -7.50
CA ASN A 15 15.58 34.23 -7.11
C ASN A 15 15.04 33.27 -6.03
N ALA A 16 15.85 32.27 -5.63
CA ALA A 16 15.47 31.27 -4.63
C ALA A 16 15.17 31.84 -3.22
N ASN A 17 15.36 33.15 -2.99
CA ASN A 17 14.96 33.85 -1.76
C ASN A 17 13.70 34.69 -1.99
N GLY A 18 13.01 34.51 -3.11
CA GLY A 18 11.81 35.27 -3.47
C GLY A 18 12.09 36.73 -3.77
N GLN A 19 13.29 37.08 -4.23
CA GLN A 19 13.71 38.47 -4.49
C GLN A 19 14.08 38.67 -5.94
N GLY A 20 13.62 39.79 -6.52
CA GLY A 20 13.96 40.26 -7.86
C GLY A 20 14.48 41.68 -7.85
N ALA A 21 15.30 42.05 -8.84
CA ALA A 21 15.83 43.40 -8.99
C ALA A 21 15.69 43.87 -10.43
N LEU A 22 15.28 45.13 -10.59
CA LEU A 22 15.21 45.83 -11.85
C LEU A 22 16.21 46.98 -11.83
N SER A 23 17.04 47.07 -12.85
CA SER A 23 17.93 48.19 -13.05
C SER A 23 17.39 49.15 -14.11
N VAL A 24 17.86 50.40 -14.07
CA VAL A 24 17.56 51.39 -15.11
C VAL A 24 17.91 50.84 -16.50
N ALA A 25 19.07 50.20 -16.64
CA ALA A 25 19.55 49.66 -17.91
C ALA A 25 18.65 48.58 -18.51
N ASN A 26 17.89 47.86 -17.67
CA ASN A 26 16.93 46.86 -18.15
C ASN A 26 15.67 47.51 -18.77
N LEU A 27 15.22 48.68 -18.24
CA LEU A 27 14.00 49.36 -18.64
C LEU A 27 14.21 50.40 -19.73
N ASP A 28 15.43 50.99 -19.81
CA ASP A 28 15.78 52.01 -20.77
C ASP A 28 15.92 51.43 -22.18
N GLY A 29 15.07 51.90 -23.11
CA GLY A 29 15.09 51.58 -24.54
C GLY A 29 16.05 52.41 -25.39
N GLY A 30 16.92 53.19 -24.75
CA GLY A 30 17.87 54.09 -25.43
C GLY A 30 17.42 55.55 -25.35
N SER A 31 17.05 56.01 -24.18
CA SER A 31 16.71 57.42 -23.91
C SER A 31 17.89 58.33 -24.20
N SER A 32 17.63 59.51 -24.73
CA SER A 32 18.66 60.44 -25.16
C SER A 32 18.25 61.93 -25.04
N ASP A 33 19.23 62.79 -24.99
CA ASP A 33 19.07 64.24 -25.14
C ASP A 33 20.21 64.84 -25.95
N ALA A 34 19.93 65.84 -26.75
CA ALA A 34 20.90 66.49 -27.65
C ALA A 34 22.05 67.19 -26.89
N CYS A 35 21.79 67.60 -25.64
CA CYS A 35 22.77 68.26 -24.77
C CYS A 35 23.34 67.31 -23.69
N GLY A 36 22.89 66.03 -23.70
CA GLY A 36 23.32 64.97 -22.78
C GLY A 36 22.35 64.79 -21.62
N LEU A 37 22.25 63.51 -21.15
CA LEU A 37 21.55 63.12 -19.97
C LEU A 37 22.42 63.28 -18.73
N ASP A 38 21.86 63.77 -17.64
CA ASP A 38 22.50 63.83 -16.31
C ASP A 38 22.17 62.56 -15.53
N THR A 39 20.90 62.23 -15.38
CA THR A 39 20.46 61.10 -14.56
C THR A 39 19.25 60.36 -15.16
N LEU A 40 19.27 59.03 -15.03
CA LEU A 40 18.13 58.16 -15.27
C LEU A 40 17.79 57.44 -13.99
N TYR A 41 16.49 57.36 -13.62
CA TYR A 41 16.05 56.62 -12.47
C TYR A 41 14.67 56.01 -12.72
N ILE A 42 14.34 54.93 -11.98
CA ILE A 42 13.07 54.18 -12.05
C ILE A 42 12.32 54.27 -10.71
N SER A 43 11.00 54.12 -10.78
CA SER A 43 10.09 54.27 -9.63
C SER A 43 10.23 53.11 -8.62
N GLN A 44 10.66 51.91 -9.06
CA GLN A 44 10.85 50.73 -8.20
C GLN A 44 12.01 49.90 -8.74
N THR A 45 12.87 49.40 -7.85
CA THR A 45 14.10 48.65 -8.19
C THR A 45 14.10 47.25 -7.59
N ALA A 46 13.27 46.97 -6.55
CA ALA A 46 13.25 45.71 -5.85
C ALA A 46 11.81 45.15 -5.86
N PHE A 47 11.72 43.84 -6.00
CA PHE A 47 10.47 43.08 -6.06
C PHE A 47 10.58 41.84 -5.19
N ASP A 48 9.44 41.41 -4.69
CA ASP A 48 9.33 40.18 -3.92
C ASP A 48 8.13 39.34 -4.35
N CYS A 49 7.83 38.27 -3.60
CA CYS A 49 6.72 37.36 -3.93
C CYS A 49 5.34 38.01 -3.96
N ALA A 50 5.16 39.16 -3.26
CA ALA A 50 3.89 39.91 -3.29
C ALA A 50 3.73 40.70 -4.60
N ASP A 51 4.81 40.90 -5.31
CA ASP A 51 4.83 41.63 -6.57
C ASP A 51 4.68 40.69 -7.81
N VAL A 52 4.44 39.39 -7.64
CA VAL A 52 4.28 38.49 -8.80
C VAL A 52 3.09 38.93 -9.64
N GLY A 53 3.34 39.15 -10.94
CA GLY A 53 2.37 39.65 -11.90
C GLY A 53 2.84 40.89 -12.66
N GLU A 54 1.91 41.65 -13.23
CA GLU A 54 2.19 42.84 -14.04
C GLU A 54 2.24 44.11 -13.18
N HIS A 55 3.30 44.91 -13.36
CA HIS A 55 3.48 46.21 -12.72
C HIS A 55 3.84 47.28 -13.74
N THR A 56 3.37 48.53 -13.50
CA THR A 56 3.76 49.68 -14.31
C THR A 56 4.91 50.43 -13.61
N ILE A 57 6.03 50.51 -14.28
CA ILE A 57 7.23 51.22 -13.79
C ILE A 57 7.46 52.44 -14.62
N THR A 58 7.77 53.56 -13.96
CA THR A 58 8.13 54.82 -14.59
C THR A 58 9.65 54.96 -14.66
N LEU A 59 10.17 55.21 -15.85
CA LEU A 59 11.54 55.66 -16.10
C LEU A 59 11.52 57.20 -16.28
N THR A 60 12.34 57.88 -15.53
CA THR A 60 12.52 59.35 -15.62
C THR A 60 13.93 59.68 -16.03
N ALA A 61 14.06 60.56 -17.01
CA ALA A 61 15.32 61.13 -17.45
C ALA A 61 15.41 62.61 -17.08
N VAL A 62 16.60 63.01 -16.63
CA VAL A 62 16.96 64.41 -16.33
C VAL A 62 18.13 64.79 -17.24
N ASP A 63 18.06 65.94 -17.95
CA ASP A 63 19.17 66.45 -18.74
C ASP A 63 20.13 67.33 -17.91
N LEU A 64 21.26 67.70 -18.47
CA LEU A 64 22.27 68.53 -17.83
C LEU A 64 21.77 69.94 -17.47
N ASN A 65 20.59 70.36 -17.99
CA ASN A 65 19.94 71.64 -17.69
C ASN A 65 18.81 71.52 -16.66
N GLY A 66 18.51 70.29 -16.14
CA GLY A 66 17.48 70.01 -15.19
C GLY A 66 16.09 69.84 -15.80
N ASN A 67 15.93 69.71 -17.13
CA ASN A 67 14.65 69.36 -17.75
C ASN A 67 14.39 67.89 -17.56
N MET A 68 13.11 67.54 -17.33
CA MET A 68 12.70 66.16 -17.01
C MET A 68 11.66 65.70 -18.03
N ASN A 69 11.71 64.41 -18.31
CA ASN A 69 10.68 63.67 -19.05
C ASN A 69 10.61 62.24 -18.56
N SER A 70 9.52 61.55 -18.82
CA SER A 70 9.33 60.17 -18.38
C SER A 70 8.55 59.33 -19.34
N CYS A 71 8.73 58.05 -19.30
CA CYS A 71 7.90 57.01 -19.91
C CYS A 71 7.47 55.95 -18.89
N THR A 72 6.50 55.19 -19.21
CA THR A 72 6.04 54.01 -18.42
C THR A 72 6.17 52.76 -19.24
N ALA A 73 6.60 51.67 -18.58
CA ALA A 73 6.58 50.31 -19.15
C ALA A 73 5.90 49.35 -18.23
N THR A 74 5.24 48.36 -18.79
CA THR A 74 4.76 47.22 -18.06
C THR A 74 5.92 46.25 -17.90
N ILE A 75 6.19 45.84 -16.67
CA ILE A 75 7.06 44.72 -16.34
C ILE A 75 6.23 43.56 -15.84
N THR A 76 6.74 42.33 -16.03
CA THR A 76 6.17 41.13 -15.46
C THR A 76 7.13 40.56 -14.44
N VAL A 77 6.70 40.40 -13.19
CA VAL A 77 7.47 39.71 -12.14
C VAL A 77 7.03 38.26 -12.13
N GLU A 78 7.97 37.35 -12.25
CA GLU A 78 7.72 35.91 -12.32
C GLU A 78 8.51 35.18 -11.25
N ASP A 79 7.83 34.22 -10.61
CA ASP A 79 8.47 33.18 -9.83
C ASP A 79 8.43 31.87 -10.64
N ASN A 80 9.61 31.41 -11.05
CA ASN A 80 9.83 30.16 -11.79
C ASN A 80 10.66 29.16 -10.97
N ILE A 81 10.77 29.39 -9.65
CA ILE A 81 11.53 28.53 -8.73
C ILE A 81 10.56 27.51 -8.14
N ALA A 82 10.81 26.24 -8.44
CA ALA A 82 10.00 25.18 -7.89
C ALA A 82 10.34 24.91 -6.41
N PRO A 83 9.37 24.46 -5.59
CA PRO A 83 9.55 24.13 -4.19
C PRO A 83 10.69 23.12 -3.95
N GLN A 84 11.42 23.28 -2.86
CA GLN A 84 12.31 22.23 -2.36
C GLN A 84 11.50 21.23 -1.55
N VAL A 85 11.56 19.95 -1.93
CA VAL A 85 10.78 18.86 -1.30
C VAL A 85 11.72 17.74 -0.88
N GLN A 86 11.49 17.23 0.34
CA GLN A 86 12.21 16.07 0.89
C GLN A 86 11.21 15.08 1.49
N CYS A 87 11.40 13.79 1.22
CA CYS A 87 10.65 12.68 1.81
C CYS A 87 11.60 11.69 2.46
N ALA A 88 11.16 11.06 3.54
CA ALA A 88 11.83 9.93 4.16
C ALA A 88 10.93 8.69 4.07
N SER A 89 11.55 7.52 3.93
CA SER A 89 10.83 6.25 4.00
C SER A 89 10.30 6.01 5.41
N THR A 90 9.18 5.31 5.52
CA THR A 90 8.50 5.02 6.78
C THR A 90 7.95 3.59 6.78
N ILE A 91 7.56 3.13 7.97
CA ILE A 91 6.84 1.88 8.18
C ILE A 91 5.45 2.24 8.72
N LEU A 92 4.42 1.65 8.15
CA LEU A 92 3.05 1.71 8.66
C LEU A 92 2.58 0.34 9.08
N GLN A 93 1.88 0.29 10.22
CA GLN A 93 1.25 -0.91 10.73
C GLN A 93 -0.21 -0.93 10.33
N LEU A 94 -0.70 -2.06 9.82
CA LEU A 94 -2.12 -2.28 9.64
C LEU A 94 -2.80 -2.36 11.01
N ASP A 95 -4.00 -1.85 11.10
CA ASP A 95 -4.85 -1.96 12.28
C ASP A 95 -5.66 -3.27 12.27
N GLY A 96 -6.44 -3.55 13.34
CA GLY A 96 -7.27 -4.76 13.45
C GLY A 96 -8.38 -4.89 12.40
N SER A 97 -8.55 -3.91 11.51
CA SER A 97 -9.41 -3.99 10.32
C SER A 97 -8.63 -4.22 9.03
N GLY A 98 -7.32 -4.42 9.12
CA GLY A 98 -6.43 -4.62 7.98
C GLY A 98 -6.17 -3.33 7.18
N GLN A 99 -6.22 -2.15 7.82
CA GLN A 99 -6.06 -0.87 7.14
C GLN A 99 -5.01 0.01 7.80
N ALA A 100 -4.34 0.83 7.00
CA ALA A 100 -3.46 1.90 7.46
C ALA A 100 -3.66 3.17 6.64
N THR A 101 -3.48 4.33 7.28
CA THR A 101 -3.57 5.64 6.62
C THR A 101 -2.23 6.35 6.71
N LEU A 102 -1.72 6.78 5.55
CA LEU A 102 -0.50 7.57 5.43
C LEU A 102 -0.82 9.05 5.42
N SER A 103 -0.11 9.81 6.24
CA SER A 103 -0.08 11.26 6.20
C SER A 103 1.28 11.79 5.71
N GLN A 104 1.34 13.05 5.31
CA GLN A 104 2.60 13.69 4.93
C GLN A 104 3.60 13.75 6.11
N ALA A 105 3.09 13.81 7.35
CA ALA A 105 3.91 13.81 8.56
C ALA A 105 4.66 12.50 8.76
N ASP A 106 4.06 11.37 8.35
CA ASP A 106 4.68 10.04 8.46
C ASP A 106 5.90 9.89 7.55
N LEU A 107 5.90 10.60 6.43
CA LEU A 107 7.06 10.66 5.53
C LEU A 107 8.14 11.64 6.01
N ASN A 108 7.95 12.27 7.18
CA ASN A 108 8.81 13.37 7.64
C ASN A 108 9.06 14.38 6.51
N ALA A 109 8.03 14.62 5.69
CA ALA A 109 8.11 15.43 4.50
C ALA A 109 8.31 16.89 4.89
N SER A 110 9.30 17.54 4.29
CA SER A 110 9.47 18.98 4.37
C SER A 110 9.39 19.60 2.99
N SER A 111 8.63 20.66 2.89
CA SER A 111 8.47 21.43 1.66
C SER A 111 8.71 22.90 1.97
N LEU A 112 9.56 23.52 1.20
CA LEU A 112 9.90 24.93 1.39
C LEU A 112 9.91 25.64 0.04
N ASP A 113 9.18 26.74 -0.03
CA ASP A 113 9.25 27.72 -1.08
C ASP A 113 9.12 29.14 -0.48
N PHE A 114 9.89 30.10 -0.97
CA PHE A 114 9.87 31.46 -0.43
C PHE A 114 8.58 32.21 -0.81
N CYS A 115 8.03 31.93 -1.99
CA CYS A 115 6.77 32.51 -2.44
C CYS A 115 5.54 31.71 -1.94
N GLY A 116 5.76 30.63 -1.18
CA GLY A 116 4.77 29.87 -0.46
C GLY A 116 4.27 28.64 -1.21
N ILE A 117 3.74 27.70 -0.45
CA ILE A 117 3.17 26.45 -0.94
C ILE A 117 1.66 26.59 -1.08
N ALA A 118 1.13 26.29 -2.26
CA ALA A 118 -0.30 26.25 -2.54
C ALA A 118 -0.93 24.90 -2.19
N SER A 119 -0.24 23.80 -2.52
CA SER A 119 -0.74 22.46 -2.27
C SER A 119 0.36 21.44 -2.08
N SER A 120 0.03 20.37 -1.36
CA SER A 120 0.89 19.23 -1.14
C SER A 120 0.02 17.98 -1.10
N VAL A 121 0.26 17.02 -2.01
CA VAL A 121 -0.63 15.88 -2.24
C VAL A 121 0.18 14.59 -2.38
N LEU A 122 -0.25 13.54 -1.66
CA LEU A 122 0.22 12.16 -1.83
C LEU A 122 -0.61 11.45 -2.90
N ASP A 123 0.01 10.63 -3.73
CA ASP A 123 -0.66 9.80 -4.72
C ASP A 123 -1.42 8.62 -4.11
N GLN A 124 -0.95 8.11 -2.94
CA GLN A 124 -1.63 7.07 -2.16
C GLN A 124 -1.59 7.42 -0.67
N THR A 125 -2.75 7.27 -0.01
CA THR A 125 -2.90 7.56 1.43
C THR A 125 -3.54 6.43 2.22
N LEU A 126 -4.18 5.46 1.55
CA LEU A 126 -4.83 4.31 2.16
C LEU A 126 -4.13 3.03 1.70
N PHE A 127 -3.90 2.13 2.63
CA PHE A 127 -3.28 0.83 2.42
C PHE A 127 -4.11 -0.25 3.09
N ASP A 128 -4.08 -1.44 2.51
CA ASP A 128 -4.76 -2.61 3.06
C ASP A 128 -3.86 -3.86 3.00
N CYS A 129 -4.44 -5.03 3.29
CA CYS A 129 -3.71 -6.31 3.31
C CYS A 129 -3.01 -6.65 1.99
N THR A 130 -3.48 -6.12 0.86
CA THR A 130 -2.87 -6.38 -0.45
C THR A 130 -1.61 -5.56 -0.68
N ASP A 131 -1.39 -4.53 0.14
CA ASP A 131 -0.23 -3.65 0.09
C ASP A 131 0.91 -4.09 1.03
N ILE A 132 0.78 -5.22 1.74
CA ILE A 132 1.83 -5.71 2.66
C ILE A 132 3.18 -5.78 1.95
N GLY A 133 4.20 -5.15 2.57
CA GLY A 133 5.54 -5.02 2.00
C GLY A 133 5.86 -3.60 1.56
N ALA A 134 6.80 -3.46 0.61
CA ALA A 134 7.34 -2.17 0.19
C ALA A 134 6.51 -1.54 -0.93
N ASN A 135 5.93 -0.37 -0.67
CA ASN A 135 5.19 0.46 -1.62
C ASN A 135 5.96 1.75 -1.89
N THR A 136 5.86 2.27 -3.10
CA THR A 136 6.45 3.57 -3.46
C THR A 136 5.34 4.62 -3.51
N VAL A 137 5.49 5.68 -2.73
CA VAL A 137 4.55 6.81 -2.67
C VAL A 137 5.23 8.06 -3.15
N THR A 138 4.50 8.87 -3.92
CA THR A 138 4.96 10.15 -4.47
C THR A 138 4.23 11.30 -3.77
N LEU A 139 5.00 12.22 -3.21
CA LEU A 139 4.51 13.52 -2.76
C LEU A 139 4.71 14.54 -3.88
N THR A 140 3.63 15.20 -4.29
CA THR A 140 3.64 16.31 -5.24
C THR A 140 3.35 17.60 -4.49
N VAL A 141 4.23 18.59 -4.66
CA VAL A 141 4.11 19.91 -4.04
C VAL A 141 4.06 20.97 -5.12
N THR A 142 3.08 21.86 -5.03
CA THR A 142 2.89 22.99 -5.95
C THR A 142 2.94 24.27 -5.14
N ASP A 143 3.70 25.26 -5.61
CA ASP A 143 3.75 26.60 -5.02
C ASP A 143 2.57 27.47 -5.45
N ASN A 144 2.54 28.72 -4.94
CA ASN A 144 1.48 29.70 -5.28
C ASN A 144 1.54 30.18 -6.73
N ASN A 145 2.64 29.94 -7.42
CA ASN A 145 2.89 30.40 -8.80
C ASN A 145 2.72 29.28 -9.85
N GLY A 146 2.46 28.03 -9.37
CA GLY A 146 2.20 26.87 -10.21
C GLY A 146 3.44 26.04 -10.53
N ASN A 147 4.60 26.33 -9.94
CA ASN A 147 5.78 25.48 -10.09
C ASN A 147 5.62 24.23 -9.24
N VAL A 148 6.12 23.10 -9.74
CA VAL A 148 5.87 21.78 -9.13
C VAL A 148 7.19 21.07 -8.87
N SER A 149 7.26 20.44 -7.69
CA SER A 149 8.30 19.48 -7.33
C SER A 149 7.71 18.22 -6.75
N THR A 150 8.44 17.10 -6.88
CA THR A 150 8.05 15.82 -6.34
C THR A 150 9.18 15.17 -5.56
N CYS A 151 8.83 14.34 -4.57
CA CYS A 151 9.73 13.36 -3.98
C CYS A 151 9.03 12.01 -3.86
N THR A 152 9.81 10.94 -3.84
CA THR A 152 9.32 9.58 -3.64
C THR A 152 9.87 9.01 -2.34
N ALA A 153 9.05 8.22 -1.64
CA ALA A 153 9.41 7.50 -0.43
C ALA A 153 8.96 6.05 -0.51
N THR A 154 9.69 5.16 0.12
CA THR A 154 9.24 3.79 0.36
C THR A 154 8.44 3.75 1.65
N VAL A 155 7.19 3.28 1.55
CA VAL A 155 6.32 3.00 2.68
C VAL A 155 6.24 1.49 2.82
N ASN A 156 6.77 0.94 3.90
CA ASN A 156 6.70 -0.49 4.18
C ASN A 156 5.47 -0.75 5.03
N ILE A 157 4.52 -1.51 4.49
CA ILE A 157 3.29 -1.89 5.18
C ILE A 157 3.55 -3.21 5.90
N GLU A 158 3.29 -3.24 7.19
CA GLU A 158 3.45 -4.42 8.03
C GLU A 158 2.15 -4.76 8.75
N ASP A 159 1.86 -6.05 8.81
CA ASP A 159 0.84 -6.61 9.68
C ASP A 159 1.53 -7.45 10.75
N ASN A 160 1.38 -7.05 12.00
CA ASN A 160 1.92 -7.75 13.17
C ASN A 160 0.79 -8.32 14.06
N ILE A 161 -0.44 -8.36 13.55
CA ILE A 161 -1.61 -8.88 14.24
C ILE A 161 -1.70 -10.37 13.90
N MET A 162 -1.71 -11.21 14.93
CA MET A 162 -1.84 -12.65 14.74
C MET A 162 -3.31 -13.02 14.52
N PRO A 163 -3.61 -13.95 13.59
CA PRO A 163 -4.96 -14.47 13.43
C PRO A 163 -5.45 -15.18 14.70
N VAL A 164 -6.75 -15.20 14.90
CA VAL A 164 -7.38 -15.95 15.98
C VAL A 164 -7.80 -17.32 15.44
N ALA A 165 -7.19 -18.38 15.94
CA ALA A 165 -7.54 -19.76 15.60
C ALA A 165 -8.64 -20.28 16.54
N LEU A 166 -9.75 -20.75 15.97
CA LEU A 166 -10.90 -21.34 16.66
C LEU A 166 -11.23 -22.70 16.06
N CYS A 167 -11.24 -23.75 16.90
CA CYS A 167 -11.54 -25.11 16.47
C CYS A 167 -12.84 -25.65 17.04
N GLN A 168 -13.47 -26.57 16.31
CA GLN A 168 -14.58 -27.42 16.73
C GLN A 168 -14.24 -28.87 16.43
N ASP A 169 -14.83 -29.80 17.22
CA ASP A 169 -14.69 -31.24 17.00
C ASP A 169 -15.42 -31.68 15.73
N ALA A 170 -14.91 -32.73 15.07
CA ALA A 170 -15.47 -33.28 13.85
C ALA A 170 -15.56 -34.84 13.89
N THR A 171 -16.33 -35.42 12.98
CA THR A 171 -16.40 -36.86 12.79
C THR A 171 -16.12 -37.20 11.33
N VAL A 172 -15.18 -38.10 11.10
CA VAL A 172 -14.80 -38.61 9.78
C VAL A 172 -15.30 -40.05 9.64
N GLN A 173 -16.08 -40.30 8.58
CA GLN A 173 -16.53 -41.64 8.22
C GLN A 173 -15.57 -42.29 7.23
N LEU A 174 -15.12 -43.51 7.51
CA LEU A 174 -14.32 -44.25 6.53
C LEU A 174 -15.22 -44.76 5.40
N ASP A 175 -14.71 -44.74 4.19
CA ASP A 175 -15.37 -45.26 2.99
C ASP A 175 -15.19 -46.79 2.86
N VAL A 176 -15.71 -47.37 1.77
CA VAL A 176 -15.59 -48.81 1.46
C VAL A 176 -14.14 -49.28 1.23
N PHE A 177 -13.17 -48.37 1.13
CA PHE A 177 -11.77 -48.66 1.03
C PHE A 177 -11.03 -48.43 2.35
N GLY A 178 -11.74 -48.07 3.42
CA GLY A 178 -11.18 -47.78 4.74
C GLY A 178 -10.43 -46.44 4.78
N VAL A 179 -10.83 -45.45 3.97
CA VAL A 179 -10.21 -44.12 3.91
C VAL A 179 -11.25 -43.05 4.23
N GLY A 180 -10.89 -42.10 5.07
CA GLY A 180 -11.64 -40.87 5.37
C GLY A 180 -10.80 -39.65 5.10
N ILE A 181 -11.43 -38.57 4.67
CA ILE A 181 -10.79 -37.27 4.42
C ILE A 181 -11.42 -36.25 5.34
N LEU A 182 -10.60 -35.31 5.82
CA LEU A 182 -10.99 -34.18 6.65
C LEU A 182 -10.50 -32.90 5.97
N ASP A 183 -11.43 -31.98 5.76
CA ASP A 183 -11.11 -30.65 5.27
C ASP A 183 -10.98 -29.65 6.45
N ALA A 184 -10.15 -28.60 6.27
CA ALA A 184 -9.92 -27.63 7.32
C ALA A 184 -11.20 -26.90 7.76
N GLU A 185 -12.12 -26.68 6.83
CA GLU A 185 -13.41 -26.03 7.05
C GLU A 185 -14.32 -26.82 8.02
N GLU A 186 -14.13 -28.15 8.14
CA GLU A 186 -14.94 -28.98 9.01
C GLU A 186 -14.60 -28.80 10.49
N ILE A 187 -13.37 -28.44 10.80
CA ILE A 187 -12.91 -28.18 12.17
C ILE A 187 -12.71 -26.70 12.47
N ASP A 188 -12.80 -25.82 11.47
CA ASP A 188 -12.77 -24.40 11.70
C ASP A 188 -14.08 -23.91 12.32
N ALA A 189 -13.98 -23.25 13.49
CA ALA A 189 -15.13 -22.66 14.19
C ALA A 189 -15.28 -21.16 13.94
N GLY A 190 -14.73 -20.68 12.81
CA GLY A 190 -14.72 -19.28 12.43
C GLY A 190 -13.45 -18.58 12.88
N SER A 191 -12.30 -19.19 12.62
CA SER A 191 -11.00 -18.56 12.73
C SER A 191 -10.97 -17.28 11.89
N GLY A 192 -10.28 -16.25 12.35
CA GLY A 192 -10.36 -14.97 11.68
C GLY A 192 -9.17 -14.07 11.91
N ASP A 193 -8.95 -13.29 10.87
CA ASP A 193 -8.08 -12.13 10.82
C ASP A 193 -8.53 -11.23 9.67
N ALA A 194 -8.17 -9.93 9.71
CA ALA A 194 -8.49 -9.01 8.61
C ALA A 194 -7.72 -9.37 7.33
N CYS A 195 -6.49 -9.89 7.48
CA CYS A 195 -5.59 -10.27 6.40
C CYS A 195 -5.42 -11.79 6.29
N LEU A 196 -6.45 -12.57 6.62
CA LEU A 196 -6.41 -14.03 6.60
C LEU A 196 -5.96 -14.58 5.23
N ASP A 197 -5.06 -15.58 5.25
CA ASP A 197 -4.55 -16.24 4.04
C ASP A 197 -4.95 -17.71 3.96
N THR A 198 -4.49 -18.56 4.90
CA THR A 198 -4.65 -20.01 4.80
C THR A 198 -5.06 -20.68 6.11
N LEU A 199 -5.79 -21.81 5.93
CA LEU A 199 -6.14 -22.79 6.97
C LEU A 199 -5.47 -24.11 6.59
N ILE A 200 -4.60 -24.66 7.47
CA ILE A 200 -3.84 -25.88 7.19
C ILE A 200 -4.00 -26.86 8.36
N LEU A 201 -4.30 -28.11 8.04
CA LEU A 201 -4.32 -29.22 8.99
C LEU A 201 -2.99 -29.97 8.98
N ASP A 202 -2.59 -30.48 10.15
CA ASP A 202 -1.46 -31.39 10.29
C ASP A 202 -1.78 -32.81 9.79
N GLU A 203 -3.07 -33.21 9.81
CA GLU A 203 -3.54 -34.49 9.31
C GLU A 203 -4.88 -34.30 8.56
N THR A 204 -4.97 -34.79 7.31
CA THR A 204 -6.16 -34.66 6.45
C THR A 204 -6.72 -35.98 5.99
N THR A 205 -6.00 -37.12 6.21
CA THR A 205 -6.39 -38.44 5.71
C THR A 205 -6.33 -39.45 6.84
N PHE A 206 -7.41 -40.17 7.05
CA PHE A 206 -7.54 -41.18 8.10
C PHE A 206 -7.79 -42.55 7.50
N GLY A 207 -7.29 -43.56 8.16
CA GLY A 207 -7.47 -44.95 7.77
C GLY A 207 -7.96 -45.81 8.94
N CYS A 208 -8.04 -47.13 8.73
CA CYS A 208 -8.49 -48.09 9.77
C CYS A 208 -7.66 -47.99 11.08
N GLY A 209 -6.40 -47.62 10.99
CA GLY A 209 -5.56 -47.45 12.19
C GLY A 209 -5.90 -46.25 13.04
N ASN A 210 -6.74 -45.35 12.52
CA ASN A 210 -7.18 -44.13 13.19
C ASN A 210 -8.58 -44.25 13.78
N VAL A 211 -9.25 -45.39 13.67
CA VAL A 211 -10.60 -45.55 14.23
C VAL A 211 -10.61 -45.25 15.73
N GLY A 212 -11.53 -44.36 16.14
CA GLY A 212 -11.62 -43.76 17.44
C GLY A 212 -11.25 -42.28 17.46
N THR A 213 -10.77 -41.81 18.61
CA THR A 213 -10.45 -40.37 18.81
C THR A 213 -9.03 -40.05 18.41
N ASN A 214 -8.88 -39.03 17.55
CA ASN A 214 -7.60 -38.46 17.11
C ASN A 214 -7.57 -36.99 17.48
N THR A 215 -6.39 -36.40 17.61
CA THR A 215 -6.22 -34.96 17.80
C THR A 215 -5.62 -34.40 16.53
N VAL A 216 -6.26 -33.37 15.97
CA VAL A 216 -5.80 -32.66 14.77
C VAL A 216 -5.54 -31.20 15.12
N THR A 217 -4.49 -30.63 14.56
CA THR A 217 -4.12 -29.24 14.73
C THR A 217 -4.46 -28.45 13.48
N LEU A 218 -5.28 -27.40 13.65
CA LEU A 218 -5.50 -26.39 12.63
C LEU A 218 -4.49 -25.24 12.83
N THR A 219 -3.73 -24.94 11.82
CA THR A 219 -2.87 -23.76 11.75
C THR A 219 -3.52 -22.73 10.83
N VAL A 220 -3.72 -21.53 11.35
CA VAL A 220 -4.30 -20.37 10.67
C VAL A 220 -3.16 -19.40 10.40
N THR A 221 -2.99 -18.96 9.17
CA THR A 221 -1.92 -18.04 8.76
C THR A 221 -2.51 -16.86 8.01
N ASP A 222 -1.97 -15.66 8.23
CA ASP A 222 -2.31 -14.44 7.50
C ASP A 222 -1.35 -14.18 6.32
N LEU A 223 -1.63 -13.12 5.54
CA LEU A 223 -0.83 -12.68 4.39
C LEU A 223 0.57 -12.17 4.78
N ALA A 224 0.76 -11.74 6.03
CA ALA A 224 2.06 -11.29 6.55
C ALA A 224 2.92 -12.46 7.06
N GLY A 225 2.34 -13.66 7.20
CA GLY A 225 2.99 -14.86 7.72
C GLY A 225 2.86 -15.02 9.23
N ASN A 226 2.05 -14.19 9.92
CA ASN A 226 1.74 -14.46 11.33
C ASN A 226 0.82 -15.68 11.40
N SER A 227 0.94 -16.48 12.44
CA SER A 227 0.17 -17.72 12.56
C SER A 227 -0.26 -18.00 13.99
N SER A 228 -1.43 -18.64 14.11
CA SER A 228 -1.95 -19.20 15.36
C SER A 228 -2.47 -20.60 15.11
N ASN A 229 -2.61 -21.41 16.17
CA ASN A 229 -3.14 -22.76 16.05
C ASN A 229 -4.16 -23.07 17.14
N CYS A 230 -5.02 -24.02 16.84
CA CYS A 230 -5.92 -24.66 17.77
C CYS A 230 -5.98 -26.16 17.50
N THR A 231 -6.48 -26.95 18.46
CA THR A 231 -6.65 -28.40 18.30
C THR A 231 -8.09 -28.80 18.41
N ALA A 232 -8.49 -29.78 17.58
CA ALA A 232 -9.81 -30.40 17.59
C ALA A 232 -9.70 -31.89 17.86
N THR A 233 -10.76 -32.47 18.45
CA THR A 233 -10.93 -33.93 18.53
C THR A 233 -11.66 -34.38 17.28
N VAL A 234 -11.02 -35.26 16.50
CA VAL A 234 -11.61 -35.89 15.32
C VAL A 234 -11.93 -37.35 15.67
N THR A 235 -13.20 -37.70 15.63
CA THR A 235 -13.68 -39.07 15.82
C THR A 235 -13.76 -39.77 14.47
N VAL A 236 -12.94 -40.79 14.27
CA VAL A 236 -12.92 -41.58 13.04
C VAL A 236 -13.79 -42.82 13.29
N GLU A 237 -14.80 -43.02 12.44
CA GLU A 237 -15.75 -44.15 12.52
C GLU A 237 -15.70 -45.02 11.27
N ASP A 238 -15.64 -46.31 11.47
CA ASP A 238 -15.91 -47.30 10.45
C ASP A 238 -17.32 -47.84 10.64
N ASN A 239 -18.24 -47.44 9.76
CA ASN A 239 -19.60 -47.88 9.71
C ASN A 239 -19.91 -48.76 8.47
N VAL A 240 -18.85 -49.18 7.76
CA VAL A 240 -18.97 -50.09 6.61
C VAL A 240 -19.04 -51.51 7.14
N PRO A 241 -20.13 -52.25 6.90
CA PRO A 241 -20.25 -53.63 7.38
C PRO A 241 -19.35 -54.57 6.55
N PRO A 242 -18.77 -55.61 7.16
CA PRO A 242 -18.00 -56.61 6.43
C PRO A 242 -18.88 -57.37 5.43
N VAL A 243 -18.28 -57.75 4.31
CA VAL A 243 -18.90 -58.59 3.30
C VAL A 243 -18.60 -60.05 3.60
N ALA A 244 -19.59 -60.79 4.00
CA ALA A 244 -19.42 -62.21 4.27
C ALA A 244 -19.36 -63.06 3.00
N GLY A 245 -18.25 -63.81 2.83
CA GLY A 245 -18.05 -64.80 1.81
C GLY A 245 -18.29 -66.17 2.39
N CYS A 246 -19.20 -66.98 1.79
CA CYS A 246 -19.51 -68.35 2.23
C CYS A 246 -19.32 -69.35 1.12
N GLN A 247 -18.98 -70.59 1.49
CA GLN A 247 -18.89 -71.74 0.60
C GLN A 247 -19.74 -72.91 1.10
N ASP A 248 -20.23 -73.73 0.17
CA ASP A 248 -20.89 -74.97 0.49
C ASP A 248 -19.90 -76.01 1.02
N VAL A 249 -20.27 -76.70 2.12
CA VAL A 249 -19.44 -77.67 2.77
C VAL A 249 -20.20 -78.99 2.92
N SER A 250 -19.55 -80.09 2.59
CA SER A 250 -20.03 -81.44 2.88
C SER A 250 -19.36 -82.01 4.10
N ILE A 251 -20.11 -82.36 5.11
CA ILE A 251 -19.58 -82.98 6.34
C ILE A 251 -20.02 -84.44 6.44
N GLN A 252 -19.09 -85.24 6.94
CA GLN A 252 -19.37 -86.64 7.23
C GLN A 252 -19.65 -86.78 8.73
N LEU A 253 -20.68 -87.53 9.09
CA LEU A 253 -20.95 -87.89 10.47
C LEU A 253 -19.98 -88.98 10.96
N ASP A 254 -19.60 -88.95 12.19
CA ASP A 254 -18.84 -90.00 12.83
C ASP A 254 -19.69 -91.23 13.11
N SER A 255 -19.10 -92.26 13.70
CA SER A 255 -19.84 -93.55 14.04
C SER A 255 -20.88 -93.37 15.10
N LEU A 256 -20.95 -92.24 15.76
CA LEU A 256 -21.97 -91.86 16.76
C LEU A 256 -23.04 -90.91 16.21
N GLY A 257 -22.92 -90.57 14.91
CA GLY A 257 -23.87 -89.68 14.22
C GLY A 257 -23.64 -88.16 14.48
N PHE A 258 -22.39 -87.73 14.85
CA PHE A 258 -22.05 -86.36 15.13
C PHE A 258 -20.96 -85.87 14.13
N ALA A 259 -21.01 -84.61 13.81
CA ALA A 259 -19.95 -83.87 13.15
C ALA A 259 -19.83 -82.45 13.74
N VAL A 260 -18.62 -81.89 13.67
CA VAL A 260 -18.34 -80.52 14.05
C VAL A 260 -18.04 -79.75 12.78
N LEU A 261 -18.71 -78.63 12.60
CA LEU A 261 -18.49 -77.69 11.50
C LEU A 261 -17.84 -76.42 12.06
N PRO A 262 -16.53 -76.28 11.95
CA PRO A 262 -15.82 -75.05 12.32
C PRO A 262 -16.26 -73.91 11.38
N PRO A 263 -16.35 -72.66 11.86
CA PRO A 263 -16.68 -71.49 11.02
C PRO A 263 -15.69 -71.35 9.83
N ALA A 264 -14.44 -71.70 10.02
CA ALA A 264 -13.40 -71.67 8.97
C ALA A 264 -13.68 -72.54 7.73
N ASP A 265 -14.47 -73.60 7.90
CA ASP A 265 -14.82 -74.49 6.78
C ASP A 265 -15.90 -73.89 5.87
N VAL A 266 -16.72 -72.99 6.41
CA VAL A 266 -17.80 -72.30 5.68
C VAL A 266 -17.36 -70.95 5.18
N GLU A 267 -16.35 -70.37 5.77
CA GLU A 267 -15.76 -69.12 5.40
C GLU A 267 -15.03 -69.22 4.05
N ASN A 268 -15.28 -68.28 3.13
CA ASN A 268 -14.67 -68.25 1.80
C ASN A 268 -14.40 -66.80 1.38
N GLY A 269 -13.39 -66.22 2.02
CA GLY A 269 -12.91 -64.86 1.65
C GLY A 269 -13.85 -63.74 2.05
N SER A 270 -14.39 -63.75 3.29
CA SER A 270 -15.04 -62.58 3.89
C SER A 270 -14.06 -61.40 3.89
N THR A 271 -14.53 -60.25 3.53
CA THR A 271 -13.70 -59.06 3.37
C THR A 271 -14.30 -57.85 4.10
N ASP A 272 -13.41 -57.08 4.68
CA ASP A 272 -13.65 -55.75 5.18
C ASP A 272 -12.41 -54.88 4.88
N ALA A 273 -12.59 -53.59 4.68
CA ALA A 273 -11.47 -52.70 4.49
C ALA A 273 -10.69 -52.50 5.80
N CYS A 274 -11.39 -52.45 6.92
CA CYS A 274 -10.77 -52.40 8.25
C CYS A 274 -10.89 -53.77 8.92
N PRO A 275 -9.75 -54.32 9.42
CA PRO A 275 -9.80 -55.60 10.10
C PRO A 275 -10.59 -55.51 11.38
N TYR A 276 -11.54 -56.42 11.55
CA TYR A 276 -12.42 -56.57 12.71
C TYR A 276 -11.81 -57.45 13.82
#